data_90d7e5886d0f291127a323dde8d99ad6
#
_entry.id   90d7e5886d0f291127a323dde8d99ad6
#
_cell.length_a   1.000
_cell.length_b   1.000
_cell.length_c   1.000
_cell.angle_alpha   90.00
_cell.angle_beta   90.00
_cell.angle_gamma   90.00
#
_symmetry.space_group_name_H-M   'P 1'
#
loop_
_entity.id
_entity.type
_entity.pdbx_description
1 polymer ?
#
loop_
_entity_poly.entity_id
_entity_poly.type
_entity_poly.pdbx_seq_one_letter_code
_entity_poly.pdbx_strand_id
1 'polypeptide(L)'
;MTVLQQTADKVLTSISDKESLELFRFIATNNEDSEGLRTKTTLTRKQYYSRLSRMTKAGLVKRKKGKHSLTAFGKVIYDAQTIIEKAVHNYWRLKAIDSLEVSNDLPEEERIKLIDSLLDNNHIKEILYNKV
;
A
#
# COMPACT_ATOMS: atom_id res chain seq x y z
N MET A 1 18.44 -5.35 -25.75
CA MET A 1 17.50 -5.71 -24.70
C MET A 1 17.23 -4.48 -23.82
N THR A 2 15.99 -4.09 -23.72
CA THR A 2 15.63 -2.95 -22.92
C THR A 2 15.51 -3.38 -21.48
N VAL A 3 16.38 -2.87 -20.61
CA VAL A 3 16.25 -3.11 -19.18
C VAL A 3 15.17 -2.16 -18.68
N LEU A 4 14.13 -2.75 -18.10
CA LEU A 4 13.07 -1.96 -17.48
C LEU A 4 13.64 -1.29 -16.25
N GLN A 5 13.80 0.02 -16.32
CA GLN A 5 14.29 0.78 -15.17
C GLN A 5 13.12 1.23 -14.32
N GLN A 6 12.71 0.34 -13.43
CA GLN A 6 11.74 0.70 -12.42
C GLN A 6 12.43 1.42 -11.28
N THR A 7 11.84 2.52 -10.86
CA THR A 7 12.30 3.28 -9.70
C THR A 7 11.13 3.42 -8.72
N ALA A 8 11.46 3.53 -7.43
CA ALA A 8 10.44 3.64 -6.40
C ALA A 8 9.52 4.85 -6.63
N ASP A 9 10.07 5.97 -7.07
CA ASP A 9 9.28 7.17 -7.32
C ASP A 9 8.27 6.98 -8.45
N LYS A 10 8.64 6.29 -9.52
CA LYS A 10 7.72 5.99 -10.63
C LYS A 10 6.60 5.07 -10.20
N VAL A 11 6.91 4.04 -9.43
CA VAL A 11 5.93 3.10 -8.91
C VAL A 11 4.95 3.83 -7.99
N LEU A 12 5.45 4.59 -7.03
CA LEU A 12 4.62 5.32 -6.08
C LEU A 12 3.76 6.37 -6.79
N THR A 13 4.31 7.05 -7.78
CA THR A 13 3.54 8.04 -8.57
C THR A 13 2.35 7.39 -9.27
N SER A 14 2.50 6.16 -9.76
CA SER A 14 1.43 5.49 -10.49
C SER A 14 0.19 5.20 -9.64
N ILE A 15 0.33 5.18 -8.31
CA ILE A 15 -0.77 4.91 -7.38
C ILE A 15 -0.93 6.01 -6.32
N SER A 16 -0.41 7.22 -6.60
CA SER A 16 -0.37 8.29 -5.60
C SER A 16 -1.68 9.06 -5.45
N ASP A 17 -2.51 9.10 -6.48
CA ASP A 17 -3.81 9.76 -6.38
C ASP A 17 -4.87 8.80 -5.85
N LYS A 18 -5.91 9.36 -5.24
CA LYS A 18 -6.97 8.59 -4.58
C LYS A 18 -7.61 7.58 -5.53
N GLU A 19 -7.93 7.99 -6.74
CA GLU A 19 -8.61 7.14 -7.72
C GLU A 19 -7.73 5.99 -8.21
N SER A 20 -6.44 6.26 -8.43
CA SER A 20 -5.49 5.21 -8.81
C SER A 20 -5.30 4.19 -7.69
N LEU A 21 -5.21 4.66 -6.46
CA LEU A 21 -5.06 3.78 -5.30
C LEU A 21 -6.30 2.89 -5.11
N GLU A 22 -7.49 3.46 -5.24
CA GLU A 22 -8.74 2.69 -5.17
C GLU A 22 -8.80 1.63 -6.29
N LEU A 23 -8.43 2.01 -7.50
CA LEU A 23 -8.41 1.08 -8.64
C LEU A 23 -7.41 -0.05 -8.41
N PHE A 24 -6.23 0.26 -7.90
CA PHE A 24 -5.22 -0.72 -7.56
C PHE A 24 -5.75 -1.75 -6.55
N ARG A 25 -6.45 -1.27 -5.52
CA ARG A 25 -7.08 -2.14 -4.53
C ARG A 25 -8.18 -3.01 -5.13
N PHE A 26 -9.00 -2.46 -6.00
CA PHE A 26 -10.05 -3.24 -6.68
C PHE A 26 -9.44 -4.36 -7.51
N ILE A 27 -8.38 -4.08 -8.24
CA ILE A 27 -7.69 -5.10 -9.05
C ILE A 27 -7.12 -6.19 -8.13
N ALA A 28 -6.56 -5.81 -6.99
CA ALA A 28 -5.97 -6.74 -6.04
C ALA A 28 -6.99 -7.68 -5.40
N THR A 29 -8.21 -7.23 -5.20
CA THR A 29 -9.23 -7.95 -4.41
C THR A 29 -10.38 -8.53 -5.23
N ASN A 30 -10.51 -8.17 -6.51
CA ASN A 30 -11.62 -8.61 -7.35
C ASN A 30 -11.14 -9.38 -8.57
N ASN A 31 -11.92 -10.39 -8.96
CA ASN A 31 -11.66 -11.19 -10.16
C ASN A 31 -12.55 -10.79 -11.33
N GLU A 32 -13.02 -9.56 -11.36
CA GLU A 32 -13.89 -9.10 -12.42
C GLU A 32 -13.10 -8.68 -13.66
N ASP A 33 -13.78 -8.72 -14.82
CA ASP A 33 -13.19 -8.22 -16.05
C ASP A 33 -13.07 -6.68 -16.01
N SER A 34 -12.44 -6.10 -17.04
CA SER A 34 -12.19 -4.66 -17.11
C SER A 34 -13.47 -3.84 -17.00
N GLU A 35 -14.55 -4.27 -17.65
CA GLU A 35 -15.81 -3.53 -17.63
C GLU A 35 -16.48 -3.59 -16.25
N GLY A 36 -16.43 -4.75 -15.59
CA GLY A 36 -16.94 -4.89 -14.23
C GLY A 36 -16.20 -4.01 -13.25
N LEU A 37 -14.88 -3.92 -13.36
CA LEU A 37 -14.08 -3.03 -12.52
C LEU A 37 -14.41 -1.57 -12.79
N ARG A 38 -14.52 -1.20 -14.06
CA ARG A 38 -14.81 0.19 -14.45
C ARG A 38 -16.15 0.66 -13.88
N THR A 39 -17.18 -0.20 -13.93
CA THR A 39 -18.51 0.18 -13.44
C THR A 39 -18.56 0.39 -11.94
N LYS A 40 -17.62 -0.18 -11.19
CA LYS A 40 -17.52 0.01 -9.74
C LYS A 40 -16.79 1.29 -9.35
N THR A 41 -16.17 1.97 -10.31
CA THR A 41 -15.45 3.22 -10.07
C THR A 41 -16.31 4.39 -10.52
N THR A 42 -15.98 5.59 -10.03
CA THR A 42 -16.60 6.83 -10.50
C THR A 42 -15.86 7.42 -11.69
N LEU A 43 -14.88 6.71 -12.22
CA LEU A 43 -14.04 7.19 -13.30
C LEU A 43 -14.73 7.13 -14.66
N THR A 44 -14.45 8.09 -15.52
CA THR A 44 -14.81 7.99 -16.93
C THR A 44 -13.98 6.88 -17.56
N ARG A 45 -14.41 6.39 -18.73
CA ARG A 45 -13.67 5.37 -19.45
C ARG A 45 -12.23 5.82 -19.73
N LYS A 46 -12.05 7.06 -20.16
CA LYS A 46 -10.73 7.62 -20.44
C LYS A 46 -9.84 7.65 -19.19
N GLN A 47 -10.39 8.09 -18.06
CA GLN A 47 -9.68 8.16 -16.80
C GLN A 47 -9.27 6.75 -16.32
N TYR A 48 -10.19 5.81 -16.44
CA TYR A 48 -9.96 4.42 -16.06
C TYR A 48 -8.80 3.80 -16.84
N TYR A 49 -8.86 3.86 -18.17
CA TYR A 49 -7.84 3.26 -19.01
C TYR A 49 -6.50 3.98 -18.94
N SER A 50 -6.51 5.28 -18.71
CA SER A 50 -5.27 6.05 -18.49
C SER A 50 -4.54 5.57 -17.23
N ARG A 51 -5.29 5.34 -16.15
CA ARG A 51 -4.72 4.84 -14.90
C ARG A 51 -4.22 3.40 -15.03
N LEU A 52 -5.00 2.54 -15.68
CA LEU A 52 -4.56 1.17 -15.95
C LEU A 52 -3.27 1.13 -16.76
N SER A 53 -3.17 1.99 -17.78
CA SER A 53 -1.98 2.07 -18.60
C SER A 53 -0.75 2.44 -17.77
N ARG A 54 -0.88 3.43 -16.88
CA ARG A 54 0.21 3.83 -15.99
C ARG A 54 0.65 2.70 -15.06
N MET A 55 -0.32 2.00 -14.47
CA MET A 55 -0.03 0.88 -13.57
C MET A 55 0.61 -0.29 -14.33
N THR A 56 0.17 -0.54 -15.55
CA THR A 56 0.76 -1.58 -16.40
C THR A 56 2.20 -1.23 -16.76
N LYS A 57 2.46 0.02 -17.13
CA LYS A 57 3.81 0.49 -17.45
C LYS A 57 4.73 0.46 -16.22
N ALA A 58 4.17 0.70 -15.04
CA ALA A 58 4.92 0.61 -13.79
C ALA A 58 5.19 -0.84 -13.36
N GLY A 59 4.63 -1.82 -14.07
CA GLY A 59 4.85 -3.23 -13.77
C GLY A 59 3.95 -3.80 -12.68
N LEU A 60 2.95 -3.05 -12.23
CA LEU A 60 2.08 -3.46 -11.12
C LEU A 60 0.96 -4.40 -11.55
N VAL A 61 0.47 -4.23 -12.77
CA VAL A 61 -0.75 -4.88 -13.27
C VAL A 61 -0.45 -5.53 -14.60
N LYS A 62 -1.07 -6.68 -14.84
CA LYS A 62 -1.04 -7.39 -16.12
C LYS A 62 -2.46 -7.68 -16.56
N ARG A 63 -2.64 -7.81 -17.86
CA ARG A 63 -3.91 -8.20 -18.44
C ARG A 63 -3.79 -9.61 -19.03
N LYS A 64 -4.74 -10.46 -18.67
CA LYS A 64 -4.82 -11.82 -19.22
C LYS A 64 -6.28 -12.19 -19.42
N LYS A 65 -6.63 -12.55 -20.66
CA LYS A 65 -8.00 -12.95 -21.03
C LYS A 65 -9.06 -11.91 -20.64
N GLY A 66 -8.77 -10.63 -20.89
CA GLY A 66 -9.69 -9.55 -20.60
C GLY A 66 -9.79 -9.15 -19.13
N LYS A 67 -9.06 -9.82 -18.26
CA LYS A 67 -9.02 -9.51 -16.83
C LYS A 67 -7.69 -8.89 -16.43
N HIS A 68 -7.74 -7.96 -15.50
CA HIS A 68 -6.56 -7.37 -14.92
C HIS A 68 -6.26 -8.03 -13.57
N SER A 69 -4.99 -8.28 -13.33
CA SER A 69 -4.52 -8.84 -12.06
C SER A 69 -3.17 -8.24 -11.70
N LEU A 70 -2.77 -8.39 -10.45
CA LEU A 70 -1.47 -7.92 -10.02
C LEU A 70 -0.37 -8.85 -10.54
N THR A 71 0.74 -8.25 -10.93
CA THR A 71 1.98 -9.00 -11.15
C THR A 71 2.55 -9.43 -9.81
N ALA A 72 3.57 -10.29 -9.79
CA ALA A 72 4.29 -10.60 -8.56
C ALA A 72 4.83 -9.32 -7.90
N PHE A 73 5.40 -8.43 -8.71
CA PHE A 73 5.86 -7.13 -8.23
C PHE A 73 4.70 -6.32 -7.64
N GLY A 74 3.56 -6.28 -8.34
CA GLY A 74 2.36 -5.58 -7.86
C GLY A 74 1.85 -6.11 -6.52
N LYS A 75 1.95 -7.41 -6.29
CA LYS A 75 1.54 -8.02 -5.01
C LYS A 75 2.41 -7.53 -3.86
N VAL A 76 3.71 -7.40 -4.08
CA VAL A 76 4.62 -6.86 -3.06
C VAL A 76 4.29 -5.41 -2.77
N ILE A 77 4.05 -4.61 -3.81
CA ILE A 77 3.69 -3.20 -3.64
C ILE A 77 2.34 -3.04 -2.95
N TYR A 78 1.38 -3.90 -3.26
CA TYR A 78 0.08 -3.90 -2.61
C TYR A 78 0.21 -4.18 -1.10
N ASP A 79 1.04 -5.14 -0.74
CA ASP A 79 1.29 -5.45 0.66
C ASP A 79 1.90 -4.25 1.40
N ALA A 80 2.88 -3.59 0.79
CA ALA A 80 3.48 -2.37 1.34
C ALA A 80 2.45 -1.25 1.50
N GLN A 81 1.57 -1.07 0.52
CA GLN A 81 0.51 -0.08 0.56
C GLN A 81 -0.49 -0.39 1.69
N THR A 82 -0.78 -1.66 1.90
CA THR A 82 -1.66 -2.08 2.99
C THR A 82 -1.08 -1.71 4.36
N ILE A 83 0.24 -1.83 4.52
CA ILE A 83 0.91 -1.40 5.75
C ILE A 83 0.76 0.11 5.96
N ILE A 84 0.88 0.89 4.90
CA ILE A 84 0.67 2.34 4.98
C ILE A 84 -0.73 2.65 5.50
N GLU A 85 -1.75 1.96 5.00
CA GLU A 85 -3.12 2.15 5.46
C GLU A 85 -3.32 1.80 6.92
N LYS A 86 -2.70 0.71 7.35
CA LYS A 86 -2.75 0.30 8.75
C LYS A 86 -2.05 1.31 9.66
N ALA A 87 -0.96 1.90 9.18
CA ALA A 87 -0.28 2.97 9.91
C ALA A 87 -1.20 4.20 10.05
N VAL A 88 -1.92 4.55 8.99
CA VAL A 88 -2.89 5.67 9.02
C VAL A 88 -3.99 5.38 10.05
N HIS A 89 -4.54 4.17 10.07
CA HIS A 89 -5.56 3.77 11.06
C HIS A 89 -5.03 3.82 12.49
N ASN A 90 -3.75 3.62 12.70
CA ASN A 90 -3.11 3.61 14.00
C ASN A 90 -2.36 4.91 14.30
N TYR A 91 -2.63 5.97 13.54
CA TYR A 91 -1.88 7.22 13.62
C TYR A 91 -1.75 7.77 15.04
N TRP A 92 -2.86 7.84 15.77
CA TRP A 92 -2.86 8.41 17.13
C TRP A 92 -2.17 7.50 18.14
N ARG A 93 -2.24 6.18 17.94
CA ARG A 93 -1.53 5.22 18.78
C ARG A 93 -0.03 5.32 18.58
N LEU A 94 0.39 5.46 17.32
CA LEU A 94 1.80 5.66 16.97
C LEU A 94 2.32 6.98 17.54
N LYS A 95 1.51 8.02 17.46
CA LYS A 95 1.85 9.32 18.02
C LYS A 95 1.96 9.26 19.54
N ALA A 96 1.12 8.48 20.20
CA ALA A 96 1.20 8.25 21.64
C ALA A 96 2.51 7.57 22.02
N ILE A 97 2.97 6.61 21.24
CA ILE A 97 4.26 5.96 21.45
C ILE A 97 5.39 6.98 21.40
N ASP A 98 5.43 7.83 20.39
CA ASP A 98 6.43 8.88 20.27
C ASP A 98 6.43 9.80 21.49
N SER A 99 5.25 10.23 21.92
CA SER A 99 5.12 11.13 23.05
C SER A 99 5.65 10.52 24.34
N LEU A 100 5.37 9.24 24.56
CA LEU A 100 5.82 8.54 25.76
C LEU A 100 7.33 8.25 25.73
N GLU A 101 7.88 7.95 24.57
CA GLU A 101 9.32 7.73 24.43
C GLU A 101 10.14 9.02 24.65
N VAL A 102 9.61 10.15 24.19
CA VAL A 102 10.28 11.45 24.38
C VAL A 102 10.23 11.92 25.83
N SER A 103 9.07 11.76 26.49
CA SER A 103 8.87 12.27 27.83
C SER A 103 9.49 11.41 28.94
N ASN A 104 9.68 10.12 28.65
CA ASN A 104 10.23 9.17 29.61
C ASN A 104 11.38 8.42 28.96
N ASP A 105 12.51 8.36 29.65
CA ASP A 105 13.66 7.58 29.21
C ASP A 105 13.36 6.10 29.49
N LEU A 106 12.51 5.50 28.65
CA LEU A 106 12.00 4.15 28.88
C LEU A 106 13.06 3.08 28.66
N PRO A 107 13.19 2.12 29.60
CA PRO A 107 13.98 0.91 29.34
C PRO A 107 13.39 0.16 28.15
N GLU A 108 14.22 -0.60 27.45
CA GLU A 108 13.82 -1.36 26.26
C GLU A 108 12.64 -2.29 26.53
N GLU A 109 12.63 -2.98 27.66
CA GLU A 109 11.53 -3.89 28.02
C GLU A 109 10.21 -3.17 28.17
N GLU A 110 10.22 -1.98 28.77
CA GLU A 110 9.02 -1.17 28.94
C GLU A 110 8.54 -0.60 27.60
N ARG A 111 9.48 -0.25 26.74
CA ARG A 111 9.17 0.21 25.37
C ARG A 111 8.44 -0.85 24.58
N ILE A 112 8.90 -2.10 24.62
CA ILE A 112 8.28 -3.23 23.93
C ILE A 112 6.88 -3.49 24.48
N LYS A 113 6.70 -3.46 25.81
CA LYS A 113 5.38 -3.62 26.43
C LYS A 113 4.40 -2.53 26.00
N LEU A 114 4.87 -1.31 25.90
CA LEU A 114 4.07 -0.19 25.44
C LEU A 114 3.58 -0.40 24.01
N ILE A 115 4.48 -0.77 23.12
CA ILE A 115 4.17 -1.08 21.73
C ILE A 115 3.13 -2.19 21.64
N ASP A 116 3.34 -3.28 22.39
CA ASP A 116 2.42 -4.42 22.40
C ASP A 116 1.04 -4.04 22.90
N SER A 117 0.95 -3.16 23.89
CA SER A 117 -0.34 -2.77 24.47
C SER A 117 -1.13 -1.81 23.59
N LEU A 118 -0.45 -0.99 22.79
CA LEU A 118 -1.10 0.02 21.96
C LEU A 118 -1.44 -0.46 20.55
N LEU A 119 -0.72 -1.44 20.03
CA LEU A 119 -0.86 -1.88 18.64
C LEU A 119 -1.25 -3.35 18.58
N ASP A 120 -2.12 -3.67 17.60
CA ASP A 120 -2.53 -5.05 17.32
C ASP A 120 -1.79 -5.63 16.12
N ASN A 121 -1.32 -4.79 15.21
CA ASN A 121 -0.71 -5.26 13.97
C ASN A 121 0.73 -5.72 14.18
N ASN A 122 0.97 -7.01 13.96
CA ASN A 122 2.29 -7.62 14.17
C ASN A 122 3.37 -7.05 13.25
N HIS A 123 3.03 -6.73 12.01
CA HIS A 123 4.00 -6.18 11.07
C HIS A 123 4.48 -4.79 11.52
N ILE A 124 3.55 -3.94 11.95
CA ILE A 124 3.89 -2.61 12.48
C ILE A 124 4.71 -2.75 13.76
N LYS A 125 4.35 -3.67 14.64
CA LYS A 125 5.11 -3.92 15.86
C LYS A 125 6.56 -4.28 15.56
N GLU A 126 6.78 -5.18 14.61
CA GLU A 126 8.13 -5.60 14.21
C GLU A 126 8.98 -4.45 13.71
N ILE A 127 8.38 -3.55 12.94
CA ILE A 127 9.06 -2.35 12.46
C ILE A 127 9.55 -1.50 13.63
N LEU A 128 8.70 -1.34 14.65
CA LEU A 128 9.00 -0.52 15.82
C LEU A 128 9.97 -1.20 16.80
N TYR A 129 9.98 -2.52 16.87
CA TYR A 129 10.92 -3.25 17.72
C TYR A 129 12.35 -3.10 17.23
N ASN A 130 12.53 -2.99 15.92
CA ASN A 130 13.86 -2.87 15.34
C ASN A 130 14.34 -1.42 15.49
N LYS A 131 15.50 -1.26 16.15
CA LYS A 131 16.16 0.05 16.23
C LYS A 131 16.91 0.28 14.92
N VAL A 132 16.52 1.32 14.25
CA VAL A 132 17.21 1.75 13.04
C VAL A 132 18.13 2.91 13.37
#